data_2ff7926572a441232c56415ae4e3c535
#
_entry.id   2ff7926572a441232c56415ae4e3c535
#
_cell.length_a   1.000
_cell.length_b   1.000
_cell.length_c   1.000
_cell.angle_alpha   90.00
_cell.angle_beta   90.00
_cell.angle_gamma   90.00
#
_symmetry.space_group_name_H-M   'P 1'
#
loop_
_entity.id
_entity.type
_entity.pdbx_description
1 polymer ?
#
loop_
_entity_poly.entity_id
_entity_poly.type
_entity_poly.pdbx_seq_one_letter_code
_entity_poly.pdbx_strand_id
1 'polypeptide(L)'
;MTTIRLEQPEDWREVENLTREAFWNVYRPGCTEHYVLNQYRSNPDFIPELDFVMEEEGRIIGHVMFSKAEIKLDDGTVFPSWTFGPISIHPDYKRKGYGLKLLKYALEKAKKMGVGLLQMEGNIDFYRHAGFDLASKLRIHYHEMPKEDEVSFFLAQELIPGYWGNREGTYCPPKGYFVADDNPEVFEAYEASFPKKEKLRLPGQLGYEE
;
A
#
# COMPACT_ATOMS: atom_id res chain seq x y z
N MET A 1 0.08 7.40 24.71
CA MET A 1 -1.28 7.36 24.10
C MET A 1 -1.15 7.62 22.62
N THR A 2 -1.67 6.73 21.76
CA THR A 2 -1.54 6.89 20.31
C THR A 2 -2.66 7.77 19.75
N THR A 3 -2.29 8.71 18.87
CA THR A 3 -3.20 9.51 18.03
C THR A 3 -3.04 9.16 16.56
N ILE A 4 -4.11 9.32 15.76
CA ILE A 4 -4.08 9.17 14.31
C ILE A 4 -4.66 10.45 13.73
N ARG A 5 -3.89 11.09 12.83
CA ARG A 5 -4.28 12.31 12.13
C ARG A 5 -3.87 12.27 10.67
N LEU A 6 -4.33 13.22 9.88
CA LEU A 6 -3.83 13.42 8.51
C LEU A 6 -2.35 13.81 8.54
N GLU A 7 -1.60 13.31 7.57
CA GLU A 7 -0.24 13.76 7.29
C GLU A 7 -0.25 15.25 6.93
N GLN A 8 0.79 15.97 7.36
CA GLN A 8 1.01 17.37 7.02
C GLN A 8 2.34 17.51 6.28
N PRO A 9 2.56 18.58 5.50
CA PRO A 9 3.82 18.77 4.79
C PRO A 9 5.08 18.71 5.67
N GLU A 10 4.96 19.12 6.93
CA GLU A 10 6.03 19.09 7.92
C GLU A 10 6.44 17.66 8.32
N ASP A 11 5.54 16.69 8.13
CA ASP A 11 5.76 15.28 8.46
C ASP A 11 6.51 14.52 7.35
N TRP A 12 6.50 15.02 6.13
CA TRP A 12 6.89 14.28 4.93
C TRP A 12 8.23 13.57 5.05
N ARG A 13 9.24 14.28 5.53
CA ARG A 13 10.58 13.69 5.64
C ARG A 13 10.66 12.64 6.74
N GLU A 14 9.96 12.82 7.86
CA GLU A 14 9.88 11.84 8.93
C GLU A 14 9.15 10.58 8.45
N VAL A 15 8.05 10.74 7.71
CA VAL A 15 7.27 9.63 7.15
C VAL A 15 8.05 8.87 6.06
N GLU A 16 8.81 9.57 5.22
CA GLU A 16 9.72 8.92 4.26
C GLU A 16 10.80 8.09 4.97
N ASN A 17 11.42 8.63 6.03
CA ASN A 17 12.37 7.89 6.86
C ASN A 17 11.72 6.67 7.51
N LEU A 18 10.54 6.84 8.12
CA LEU A 18 9.77 5.75 8.73
C LEU A 18 9.47 4.64 7.73
N THR A 19 8.99 5.00 6.54
CA THR A 19 8.67 4.04 5.47
C THR A 19 9.92 3.32 5.00
N ARG A 20 11.02 4.04 4.79
CA ARG A 20 12.32 3.47 4.44
C ARG A 20 12.81 2.48 5.50
N GLU A 21 12.73 2.82 6.78
CA GLU A 21 13.10 1.92 7.88
C GLU A 21 12.20 0.67 7.95
N ALA A 22 10.89 0.85 7.70
CA ALA A 22 9.93 -0.24 7.76
C ALA A 22 10.11 -1.28 6.66
N PHE A 23 10.52 -0.85 5.45
CA PHE A 23 10.63 -1.69 4.25
C PHE A 23 12.05 -2.07 3.87
N TRP A 24 13.08 -1.52 4.51
CA TRP A 24 14.48 -1.77 4.13
C TRP A 24 14.83 -3.27 4.14
N ASN A 25 15.28 -3.78 3.00
CA ASN A 25 15.60 -5.18 2.78
C ASN A 25 14.45 -6.19 3.02
N VAL A 26 13.18 -5.74 2.93
CA VAL A 26 12.03 -6.64 3.12
C VAL A 26 11.71 -7.38 1.83
N TYR A 27 11.36 -6.67 0.76
CA TYR A 27 10.94 -7.29 -0.50
C TYR A 27 12.04 -7.35 -1.56
N ARG A 28 13.05 -6.51 -1.43
CA ARG A 28 14.22 -6.43 -2.31
C ARG A 28 15.41 -5.85 -1.53
N PRO A 29 16.66 -5.95 -2.05
CA PRO A 29 17.79 -5.22 -1.49
C PRO A 29 17.54 -3.71 -1.48
N GLY A 30 17.54 -3.08 -0.30
CA GLY A 30 17.03 -1.73 -0.12
C GLY A 30 15.49 -1.69 -0.07
N CYS A 31 14.91 -0.60 -0.54
CA CYS A 31 13.45 -0.45 -0.73
C CYS A 31 13.15 0.74 -1.64
N THR A 32 11.96 0.79 -2.22
CA THR A 32 11.48 1.89 -3.09
C THR A 32 10.25 2.60 -2.53
N GLU A 33 9.62 2.06 -1.52
CA GLU A 33 8.32 2.48 -0.99
C GLU A 33 8.32 3.93 -0.49
N HIS A 34 9.40 4.40 0.09
CA HIS A 34 9.54 5.80 0.54
C HIS A 34 9.63 6.79 -0.63
N TYR A 35 10.17 6.36 -1.78
CA TYR A 35 10.16 7.16 -3.00
C TYR A 35 8.79 7.16 -3.67
N VAL A 36 8.13 6.01 -3.72
CA VAL A 36 6.74 5.92 -4.17
C VAL A 36 5.86 6.91 -3.40
N LEU A 37 5.95 6.89 -2.07
CA LEU A 37 5.23 7.80 -1.20
C LEU A 37 5.55 9.28 -1.52
N ASN A 38 6.82 9.64 -1.66
CA ASN A 38 7.25 10.99 -2.02
C ASN A 38 6.60 11.45 -3.34
N GLN A 39 6.61 10.59 -4.37
CA GLN A 39 6.07 10.92 -5.69
C GLN A 39 4.53 10.97 -5.70
N TYR A 40 3.87 10.12 -4.89
CA TYR A 40 2.41 10.09 -4.82
C TYR A 40 1.79 11.38 -4.32
N ARG A 41 2.43 12.14 -3.46
CA ARG A 41 1.90 13.42 -2.94
C ARG A 41 1.60 14.44 -4.04
N SER A 42 2.22 14.32 -5.21
CA SER A 42 1.93 15.13 -6.41
C SER A 42 1.15 14.39 -7.50
N ASN A 43 0.78 13.13 -7.26
CA ASN A 43 0.05 12.31 -8.23
C ASN A 43 -1.46 12.63 -8.18
N PRO A 44 -2.18 12.76 -9.32
CA PRO A 44 -3.62 13.04 -9.36
C PRO A 44 -4.49 11.92 -8.77
N ASP A 45 -3.93 10.71 -8.61
CA ASP A 45 -4.64 9.58 -7.99
C ASP A 45 -4.47 9.53 -6.47
N PHE A 46 -3.62 10.37 -5.90
CA PHE A 46 -3.44 10.49 -4.46
C PHE A 46 -4.71 10.99 -3.77
N ILE A 47 -4.98 10.47 -2.56
CA ILE A 47 -6.16 10.84 -1.77
C ILE A 47 -5.69 11.41 -0.43
N PRO A 48 -5.43 12.72 -0.35
CA PRO A 48 -4.88 13.36 0.85
C PRO A 48 -5.80 13.23 2.08
N GLU A 49 -7.10 13.06 1.87
CA GLU A 49 -8.07 12.83 2.96
C GLU A 49 -7.96 11.42 3.58
N LEU A 50 -7.17 10.53 2.96
CA LEU A 50 -6.90 9.17 3.43
C LEU A 50 -5.40 8.92 3.62
N ASP A 51 -4.64 9.97 3.82
CA ASP A 51 -3.22 9.92 4.13
C ASP A 51 -3.01 10.20 5.62
N PHE A 52 -2.71 9.13 6.39
CA PHE A 52 -2.71 9.18 7.84
C PHE A 52 -1.36 8.81 8.45
N VAL A 53 -0.98 9.59 9.45
CA VAL A 53 0.11 9.26 10.39
C VAL A 53 -0.47 8.80 11.72
N MET A 54 0.25 7.86 12.37
CA MET A 54 0.02 7.45 13.75
C MET A 54 1.17 7.93 14.61
N GLU A 55 0.84 8.63 15.69
CA GLU A 55 1.81 9.16 16.65
C GLU A 55 1.69 8.47 18.00
N GLU A 56 2.82 8.33 18.69
CA GLU A 56 2.92 7.98 20.09
C GLU A 56 3.98 8.85 20.75
N GLU A 57 3.61 9.53 21.82
CA GLU A 57 4.51 10.42 22.60
C GLU A 57 5.21 11.48 21.74
N GLY A 58 4.49 12.02 20.73
CA GLY A 58 5.00 13.06 19.84
C GLY A 58 5.92 12.57 18.73
N ARG A 59 6.07 11.26 18.53
CA ARG A 59 6.83 10.64 17.45
C ARG A 59 5.90 9.94 16.47
N ILE A 60 6.12 10.10 15.18
CA ILE A 60 5.41 9.35 14.15
C ILE A 60 5.93 7.91 14.14
N ILE A 61 5.03 6.95 14.41
CA ILE A 61 5.33 5.52 14.50
C ILE A 61 4.67 4.69 13.41
N GLY A 62 3.75 5.28 12.64
CA GLY A 62 3.06 4.60 11.55
C GLY A 62 2.52 5.56 10.51
N HIS A 63 2.33 5.05 9.30
CA HIS A 63 1.78 5.80 8.18
C HIS A 63 1.02 4.87 7.24
N VAL A 64 -0.01 5.39 6.58
CA VAL A 64 -0.73 4.74 5.48
C VAL A 64 -1.28 5.78 4.53
N MET A 65 -1.07 5.58 3.21
CA MET A 65 -1.70 6.38 2.17
C MET A 65 -2.63 5.55 1.28
N PHE A 66 -3.60 6.23 0.65
CA PHE A 66 -4.52 5.65 -0.30
C PHE A 66 -4.42 6.33 -1.66
N SER A 67 -4.73 5.58 -2.71
CA SER A 67 -4.84 6.10 -4.06
C SER A 67 -6.04 5.53 -4.80
N LYS A 68 -6.48 6.25 -5.82
CA LYS A 68 -7.45 5.75 -6.79
C LYS A 68 -6.82 4.62 -7.59
N ALA A 69 -7.64 3.67 -7.96
CA ALA A 69 -7.29 2.54 -8.80
C ALA A 69 -8.46 2.19 -9.72
N GLU A 70 -8.24 1.26 -10.62
CA GLU A 70 -9.23 0.84 -11.61
C GLU A 70 -9.22 -0.66 -11.80
N ILE A 71 -10.41 -1.20 -12.10
CA ILE A 71 -10.56 -2.58 -12.54
C ILE A 71 -11.14 -2.54 -13.96
N LYS A 72 -10.45 -3.17 -14.90
CA LYS A 72 -10.94 -3.36 -16.26
C LYS A 72 -11.93 -4.54 -16.28
N LEU A 73 -13.19 -4.28 -16.58
CA LEU A 73 -14.20 -5.31 -16.69
C LEU A 73 -14.07 -6.08 -18.02
N ASP A 74 -14.61 -7.29 -18.05
CA ASP A 74 -14.55 -8.16 -19.24
C ASP A 74 -15.36 -7.61 -20.44
N ASP A 75 -16.31 -6.70 -20.20
CA ASP A 75 -17.04 -5.98 -21.25
C ASP A 75 -16.26 -4.79 -21.83
N GLY A 76 -15.03 -4.55 -21.35
CA GLY A 76 -14.16 -3.46 -21.78
C GLY A 76 -14.40 -2.14 -21.05
N THR A 77 -15.36 -2.06 -20.14
CA THR A 77 -15.57 -0.87 -19.32
C THR A 77 -14.60 -0.83 -18.13
N VAL A 78 -14.46 0.33 -17.51
CA VAL A 78 -13.57 0.54 -16.35
C VAL A 78 -14.44 0.80 -15.13
N PHE A 79 -14.18 0.06 -14.07
CA PHE A 79 -14.80 0.24 -12.77
C PHE A 79 -13.86 0.97 -11.82
N PRO A 80 -14.27 2.13 -11.25
CA PRO A 80 -13.44 2.85 -10.31
C PRO A 80 -13.29 2.06 -9.01
N SER A 81 -12.08 1.96 -8.54
CA SER A 81 -11.73 1.29 -7.29
C SER A 81 -10.64 2.06 -6.55
N TRP A 82 -10.15 1.52 -5.45
CA TRP A 82 -9.12 2.15 -4.64
C TRP A 82 -8.11 1.11 -4.18
N THR A 83 -6.91 1.57 -3.94
CA THR A 83 -5.85 0.79 -3.29
C THR A 83 -5.22 1.60 -2.17
N PHE A 84 -4.43 0.97 -1.33
CA PHE A 84 -3.61 1.64 -0.34
C PHE A 84 -2.22 0.99 -0.27
N GLY A 85 -1.27 1.79 0.11
CA GLY A 85 0.13 1.39 0.28
C GLY A 85 1.07 2.54 -0.15
N PRO A 86 2.24 2.60 0.45
CA PRO A 86 2.70 1.74 1.53
C PRO A 86 1.94 1.97 2.84
N ILE A 87 1.82 0.91 3.66
CA ILE A 87 1.48 1.01 5.08
C ILE A 87 2.71 0.66 5.90
N SER A 88 3.15 1.57 6.75
CA SER A 88 4.41 1.48 7.48
C SER A 88 4.18 1.54 8.98
N ILE A 89 4.90 0.70 9.74
CA ILE A 89 5.05 0.83 11.19
C ILE A 89 6.55 0.79 11.50
N HIS A 90 7.00 1.74 12.30
CA HIS A 90 8.40 1.82 12.73
C HIS A 90 8.87 0.47 13.33
N PRO A 91 10.07 -0.03 13.00
CA PRO A 91 10.53 -1.35 13.44
C PRO A 91 10.36 -1.63 14.93
N ASP A 92 10.66 -0.66 15.80
CA ASP A 92 10.54 -0.79 17.26
C ASP A 92 9.09 -0.96 17.77
N TYR A 93 8.12 -0.66 16.90
CA TYR A 93 6.68 -0.71 17.20
C TYR A 93 5.95 -1.85 16.49
N LYS A 94 6.66 -2.63 15.66
CA LYS A 94 6.08 -3.80 14.97
C LYS A 94 5.57 -4.85 15.97
N ARG A 95 4.57 -5.64 15.54
CA ARG A 95 3.95 -6.76 16.29
C ARG A 95 3.29 -6.36 17.63
N LYS A 96 2.94 -5.08 17.79
CA LYS A 96 2.21 -4.56 18.97
C LYS A 96 0.76 -4.14 18.65
N GLY A 97 0.25 -4.51 17.45
CA GLY A 97 -1.12 -4.21 17.01
C GLY A 97 -1.31 -2.84 16.38
N TYR A 98 -0.30 -1.99 16.33
CA TYR A 98 -0.40 -0.63 15.79
C TYR A 98 -0.79 -0.61 14.30
N GLY A 99 -0.21 -1.50 13.48
CA GLY A 99 -0.55 -1.59 12.06
C GLY A 99 -2.03 -1.91 11.83
N LEU A 100 -2.58 -2.86 12.57
CA LEU A 100 -4.00 -3.20 12.46
C LEU A 100 -4.90 -2.06 12.96
N LYS A 101 -4.50 -1.35 14.02
CA LYS A 101 -5.22 -0.19 14.54
C LYS A 101 -5.25 0.94 13.51
N LEU A 102 -4.11 1.26 12.91
CA LEU A 102 -4.00 2.29 11.86
C LEU A 102 -4.84 1.92 10.64
N LEU A 103 -4.69 0.70 10.14
CA LEU A 103 -5.45 0.21 8.98
C LEU A 103 -6.95 0.27 9.23
N LYS A 104 -7.45 -0.26 10.34
CA LYS A 104 -8.89 -0.22 10.66
C LYS A 104 -9.44 1.20 10.74
N TYR A 105 -8.68 2.13 11.33
CA TYR A 105 -9.06 3.53 11.37
C TYR A 105 -9.19 4.12 9.94
N ALA A 106 -8.19 3.87 9.10
CA ALA A 106 -8.18 4.37 7.73
C ALA A 106 -9.32 3.77 6.88
N LEU A 107 -9.59 2.45 7.01
CA LEU A 107 -10.71 1.79 6.33
C LEU A 107 -12.06 2.36 6.74
N GLU A 108 -12.26 2.68 8.01
CA GLU A 108 -13.46 3.36 8.51
C GLU A 108 -13.66 4.74 7.87
N LYS A 109 -12.57 5.50 7.73
CA LYS A 109 -12.59 6.81 7.05
C LYS A 109 -12.89 6.66 5.57
N ALA A 110 -12.21 5.72 4.88
CA ALA A 110 -12.44 5.42 3.48
C ALA A 110 -13.91 5.04 3.22
N LYS A 111 -14.48 4.15 4.04
CA LYS A 111 -15.90 3.78 3.95
C LYS A 111 -16.84 4.98 4.08
N LYS A 112 -16.57 5.90 5.03
CA LYS A 112 -17.36 7.12 5.21
C LYS A 112 -17.28 8.08 4.03
N MET A 113 -16.20 8.03 3.26
CA MET A 113 -16.01 8.78 2.02
C MET A 113 -16.65 8.10 0.80
N GLY A 114 -17.26 6.91 0.97
CA GLY A 114 -17.91 6.19 -0.12
C GLY A 114 -17.00 5.23 -0.86
N VAL A 115 -15.79 4.96 -0.36
CA VAL A 115 -14.92 3.90 -0.89
C VAL A 115 -15.62 2.57 -0.68
N GLY A 116 -16.04 1.94 -1.77
CA GLY A 116 -16.84 0.71 -1.70
C GLY A 116 -16.03 -0.56 -1.84
N LEU A 117 -14.91 -0.51 -2.57
CA LEU A 117 -14.06 -1.66 -2.88
C LEU A 117 -12.59 -1.26 -2.83
N LEU A 118 -11.78 -2.05 -2.18
CA LEU A 118 -10.32 -1.92 -2.13
C LEU A 118 -9.65 -3.20 -2.63
N GLN A 119 -8.54 -3.03 -3.36
CA GLN A 119 -7.60 -4.08 -3.71
C GLN A 119 -6.22 -3.68 -3.22
N MET A 120 -5.39 -4.67 -2.90
CA MET A 120 -4.01 -4.43 -2.48
C MET A 120 -3.17 -5.70 -2.57
N GLU A 121 -1.87 -5.53 -2.54
CA GLU A 121 -0.91 -6.62 -2.49
C GLU A 121 -0.35 -6.75 -1.07
N GLY A 122 -0.37 -7.96 -0.53
CA GLY A 122 0.15 -8.18 0.81
C GLY A 122 -0.08 -9.57 1.37
N ASN A 123 0.38 -9.76 2.59
CA ASN A 123 0.26 -11.04 3.28
C ASN A 123 -1.14 -11.20 3.90
N ILE A 124 -1.89 -12.16 3.42
CA ILE A 124 -3.25 -12.50 3.90
C ILE A 124 -3.29 -12.74 5.42
N ASP A 125 -2.24 -13.28 6.03
CA ASP A 125 -2.22 -13.56 7.46
C ASP A 125 -2.33 -12.30 8.33
N PHE A 126 -1.87 -11.17 7.82
CA PHE A 126 -2.09 -9.88 8.47
C PHE A 126 -3.43 -9.25 8.06
N TYR A 127 -3.71 -9.16 6.77
CA TYR A 127 -4.82 -8.38 6.24
C TYR A 127 -6.20 -9.00 6.48
N ARG A 128 -6.29 -10.33 6.69
CA ARG A 128 -7.55 -10.98 7.10
C ARG A 128 -8.12 -10.42 8.40
N HIS A 129 -7.27 -9.94 9.31
CA HIS A 129 -7.70 -9.32 10.57
C HIS A 129 -8.33 -7.93 10.38
N ALA A 130 -8.20 -7.35 9.19
CA ALA A 130 -8.87 -6.12 8.77
C ALA A 130 -10.06 -6.38 7.83
N GLY A 131 -10.34 -7.65 7.49
CA GLY A 131 -11.48 -8.05 6.67
C GLY A 131 -11.16 -8.30 5.19
N PHE A 132 -9.89 -8.29 4.80
CA PHE A 132 -9.47 -8.67 3.44
C PHE A 132 -9.48 -10.18 3.25
N ASP A 133 -9.76 -10.59 2.02
CA ASP A 133 -9.64 -11.96 1.56
C ASP A 133 -9.01 -11.97 0.14
N LEU A 134 -8.75 -13.17 -0.39
CA LEU A 134 -8.23 -13.31 -1.75
C LEU A 134 -9.18 -12.64 -2.76
N ALA A 135 -8.63 -11.82 -3.63
CA ALA A 135 -9.41 -11.06 -4.63
C ALA A 135 -10.15 -11.97 -5.62
N SER A 136 -9.64 -13.20 -5.84
CA SER A 136 -10.27 -14.24 -6.64
C SER A 136 -11.67 -14.60 -6.14
N LYS A 137 -11.97 -14.49 -4.84
CA LYS A 137 -13.31 -14.72 -4.27
C LYS A 137 -14.35 -13.70 -4.74
N LEU A 138 -13.90 -12.54 -5.18
CA LEU A 138 -14.72 -11.52 -5.82
C LEU A 138 -14.60 -11.54 -7.35
N ARG A 139 -13.94 -12.56 -7.93
CA ARG A 139 -13.66 -12.64 -9.38
C ARG A 139 -12.89 -11.40 -9.88
N ILE A 140 -11.95 -10.92 -9.07
CA ILE A 140 -11.03 -9.87 -9.45
C ILE A 140 -9.67 -10.54 -9.68
N HIS A 141 -9.18 -10.44 -10.91
CA HIS A 141 -7.93 -11.05 -11.35
C HIS A 141 -6.79 -10.04 -11.29
N TYR A 142 -5.58 -10.54 -11.09
CA TYR A 142 -4.39 -9.71 -11.13
C TYR A 142 -3.87 -9.60 -12.57
N HIS A 143 -3.41 -8.42 -12.99
CA HIS A 143 -2.90 -8.21 -14.35
C HIS A 143 -1.72 -9.14 -14.64
N GLU A 144 -1.53 -9.50 -15.91
CA GLU A 144 -0.43 -10.37 -16.39
C GLU A 144 -0.38 -11.78 -15.77
N MET A 145 -1.39 -12.17 -14.99
CA MET A 145 -1.54 -13.51 -14.46
C MET A 145 -2.74 -14.21 -15.12
N PRO A 146 -2.67 -15.54 -15.35
CA PRO A 146 -3.83 -16.29 -15.81
C PRO A 146 -5.03 -16.11 -14.86
N LYS A 147 -6.24 -15.97 -15.42
CA LYS A 147 -7.46 -15.77 -14.61
C LYS A 147 -7.78 -16.93 -13.67
N GLU A 148 -7.36 -18.13 -14.04
CA GLU A 148 -7.52 -19.36 -13.26
C GLU A 148 -6.55 -19.46 -12.08
N ASP A 149 -5.50 -18.64 -12.05
CA ASP A 149 -4.49 -18.68 -10.99
C ASP A 149 -5.00 -17.96 -9.74
N GLU A 150 -4.86 -18.62 -8.59
CA GLU A 150 -5.05 -17.97 -7.30
C GLU A 150 -3.79 -17.23 -6.88
N VAL A 151 -3.83 -15.90 -6.98
CA VAL A 151 -2.72 -15.01 -6.63
C VAL A 151 -2.75 -14.74 -5.13
N SER A 152 -1.98 -15.49 -4.34
CA SER A 152 -2.04 -15.52 -2.87
C SER A 152 -1.71 -14.18 -2.18
N PHE A 153 -0.99 -13.29 -2.86
CA PHE A 153 -0.66 -11.95 -2.36
C PHE A 153 -1.65 -10.87 -2.77
N PHE A 154 -2.60 -11.18 -3.67
CA PHE A 154 -3.57 -10.20 -4.17
C PHE A 154 -4.89 -10.31 -3.43
N LEU A 155 -5.23 -9.26 -2.70
CA LEU A 155 -6.32 -9.22 -1.75
C LEU A 155 -7.33 -8.13 -2.10
N ALA A 156 -8.60 -8.37 -1.74
CA ALA A 156 -9.66 -7.38 -1.91
C ALA A 156 -10.61 -7.38 -0.71
N GLN A 157 -11.31 -6.25 -0.53
CA GLN A 157 -12.37 -6.09 0.45
C GLN A 157 -13.45 -5.14 -0.07
N GLU A 158 -14.71 -5.58 -0.02
CA GLU A 158 -15.85 -4.65 -0.10
C GLU A 158 -16.06 -3.97 1.25
N LEU A 159 -15.85 -2.66 1.30
CA LEU A 159 -16.20 -1.86 2.47
C LEU A 159 -17.69 -1.57 2.56
N ILE A 160 -18.36 -1.50 1.40
CA ILE A 160 -19.80 -1.34 1.27
C ILE A 160 -20.36 -2.63 0.65
N PRO A 161 -21.13 -3.44 1.41
CA PRO A 161 -21.63 -4.71 0.91
C PRO A 161 -22.41 -4.56 -0.41
N GLY A 162 -22.09 -5.39 -1.40
CA GLY A 162 -22.71 -5.39 -2.71
C GLY A 162 -22.25 -4.29 -3.66
N TYR A 163 -21.27 -3.49 -3.30
CA TYR A 163 -20.71 -2.43 -4.15
C TYR A 163 -20.13 -2.99 -5.45
N TRP A 164 -19.38 -4.08 -5.36
CA TRP A 164 -18.85 -4.79 -6.52
C TRP A 164 -19.91 -5.57 -7.27
N GLY A 165 -20.86 -6.19 -6.55
CA GLY A 165 -21.90 -7.03 -7.09
C GLY A 165 -21.35 -8.31 -7.75
N ASN A 166 -21.93 -8.70 -8.89
CA ASN A 166 -21.54 -9.91 -9.62
C ASN A 166 -20.59 -9.64 -10.80
N ARG A 167 -19.79 -8.60 -10.73
CA ARG A 167 -18.84 -8.24 -11.78
C ARG A 167 -17.64 -9.18 -11.80
N GLU A 168 -16.94 -9.15 -12.91
CA GLU A 168 -15.64 -9.80 -13.09
C GLU A 168 -14.72 -8.84 -13.83
N GLY A 169 -13.44 -8.81 -13.48
CA GLY A 169 -12.50 -7.91 -14.11
C GLY A 169 -11.05 -8.09 -13.64
N THR A 170 -10.16 -7.35 -14.26
CA THR A 170 -8.73 -7.41 -14.01
C THR A 170 -8.24 -6.10 -13.39
N TYR A 171 -7.64 -6.21 -12.22
CA TYR A 171 -6.96 -5.11 -11.56
C TYR A 171 -5.56 -4.91 -12.14
N CYS A 172 -5.23 -3.65 -12.41
CA CYS A 172 -3.87 -3.24 -12.73
C CYS A 172 -3.40 -2.25 -11.66
N PRO A 173 -2.26 -2.50 -11.00
CA PRO A 173 -1.71 -1.54 -10.05
C PRO A 173 -1.52 -0.17 -10.71
N PRO A 174 -1.83 0.92 -10.00
CA PRO A 174 -1.62 2.26 -10.53
C PRO A 174 -0.15 2.50 -10.89
N LYS A 175 0.09 3.18 -12.02
CA LYS A 175 1.46 3.43 -12.54
C LYS A 175 2.37 4.16 -11.55
N GLY A 176 1.81 4.96 -10.65
CA GLY A 176 2.57 5.64 -9.61
C GLY A 176 3.37 4.72 -8.68
N TYR A 177 3.03 3.43 -8.61
CA TYR A 177 3.81 2.46 -7.82
C TYR A 177 5.11 2.01 -8.47
N PHE A 178 5.27 2.23 -9.79
CA PHE A 178 6.44 1.79 -10.56
C PHE A 178 7.47 2.90 -10.83
N VAL A 179 7.28 4.09 -10.27
CA VAL A 179 8.10 5.29 -10.54
C VAL A 179 9.59 5.11 -10.26
N ALA A 180 9.96 4.22 -9.35
CA ALA A 180 11.36 3.94 -9.05
C ALA A 180 12.01 3.04 -10.11
N ASP A 181 11.25 2.08 -10.64
CA ASP A 181 11.70 1.18 -11.70
C ASP A 181 11.68 1.89 -13.07
N ASP A 182 10.74 2.81 -13.28
CA ASP A 182 10.64 3.63 -14.50
C ASP A 182 11.77 4.67 -14.61
N ASN A 183 12.27 5.19 -13.48
CA ASN A 183 13.30 6.23 -13.44
C ASN A 183 14.39 5.94 -12.40
N PRO A 184 15.20 4.89 -12.59
CA PRO A 184 16.14 4.41 -11.57
C PRO A 184 17.23 5.44 -11.21
N GLU A 185 17.68 6.28 -12.14
CA GLU A 185 18.67 7.32 -11.86
C GLU A 185 18.11 8.41 -10.93
N VAL A 186 16.85 8.80 -11.13
CA VAL A 186 16.18 9.79 -10.28
C VAL A 186 15.96 9.21 -8.90
N PHE A 187 15.54 7.95 -8.84
CA PHE A 187 15.39 7.24 -7.58
C PHE A 187 16.73 7.15 -6.81
N GLU A 188 17.84 6.77 -7.45
CA GLU A 188 19.14 6.68 -6.77
C GLU A 188 19.63 8.06 -6.28
N ALA A 189 19.37 9.13 -7.02
CA ALA A 189 19.68 10.48 -6.57
C ALA A 189 18.83 10.88 -5.33
N TYR A 190 17.57 10.51 -5.29
CA TYR A 190 16.70 10.72 -4.13
C TYR A 190 17.15 9.87 -2.94
N GLU A 191 17.44 8.58 -3.14
CA GLU A 191 17.94 7.67 -2.11
C GLU A 191 19.27 8.17 -1.49
N ALA A 192 20.14 8.79 -2.28
CA ALA A 192 21.40 9.36 -1.81
C ALA A 192 21.21 10.52 -0.79
N SER A 193 20.01 11.08 -0.67
CA SER A 193 19.66 12.10 0.35
C SER A 193 19.43 11.51 1.75
N PHE A 194 19.39 10.19 1.86
CA PHE A 194 19.23 9.48 3.13
C PHE A 194 20.56 8.92 3.65
N PRO A 195 20.65 8.63 4.95
CA PRO A 195 21.82 7.92 5.50
C PRO A 195 22.07 6.60 4.76
N LYS A 196 23.34 6.33 4.44
CA LYS A 196 23.71 5.07 3.77
C LYS A 196 23.35 3.88 4.65
N LYS A 197 22.73 2.87 4.02
CA LYS A 197 22.41 1.58 4.62
C LYS A 197 22.84 0.47 3.66
N GLU A 198 23.21 -0.68 4.21
CA GLU A 198 23.61 -1.84 3.43
C GLU A 198 22.37 -2.47 2.75
N LYS A 199 22.44 -2.65 1.44
CA LYS A 199 21.42 -3.38 0.66
C LYS A 199 21.78 -4.87 0.70
N LEU A 200 20.95 -5.67 1.37
CA LEU A 200 21.15 -7.10 1.56
C LEU A 200 20.22 -7.91 0.69
N ARG A 201 20.73 -8.94 0.04
CA ARG A 201 19.92 -9.97 -0.60
C ARG A 201 19.61 -11.05 0.43
N LEU A 202 18.35 -11.23 0.76
CA LEU A 202 17.87 -12.12 1.81
C LEU A 202 16.84 -13.11 1.27
N PRO A 203 16.77 -14.36 1.82
CA PRO A 203 15.72 -15.29 1.49
C PRO A 203 14.32 -14.71 1.70
N GLY A 204 13.41 -15.01 0.79
CA GLY A 204 12.03 -14.50 0.83
C GLY A 204 11.81 -13.14 0.15
N GLN A 205 12.85 -12.50 -0.37
CA GLN A 205 12.72 -11.34 -1.24
C GLN A 205 12.22 -11.74 -2.63
N LEU A 206 11.55 -10.83 -3.33
CA LEU A 206 11.08 -11.04 -4.69
C LEU A 206 12.26 -11.34 -5.63
N GLY A 207 12.13 -12.38 -6.46
CA GLY A 207 13.20 -12.81 -7.36
C GLY A 207 14.41 -13.45 -6.66
N TYR A 208 14.27 -13.87 -5.39
CA TYR A 208 15.24 -14.71 -4.71
C TYR A 208 14.93 -16.17 -5.05
N GLU A 209 15.68 -16.74 -5.96
CA GLU A 209 15.74 -18.20 -6.20
C GLU A 209 16.90 -18.74 -5.35
N GLU A 210 16.63 -19.80 -4.56
CA GLU A 210 17.65 -20.53 -3.80
C GLU A 210 18.59 -21.32 -4.73
#